data_79d70a8b9f6f7b6427a5ef4453fb0cd5
#
_entry.id   79d70a8b9f6f7b6427a5ef4453fb0cd5
#
_cell.length_a   1.000
_cell.length_b   1.000
_cell.length_c   1.000
_cell.angle_alpha   90.00
_cell.angle_beta   90.00
_cell.angle_gamma   90.00
#
_symmetry.space_group_name_H-M   'P 1'
#
loop_
_entity.id
_entity.type
_entity.pdbx_description
1 polymer ?
#
loop_
_entity_poly.entity_id
_entity_poly.type
_entity_poly.pdbx_seq_one_letter_code
_entity_poly.pdbx_strand_id
1 'polypeptide(L)'
;LAWFEMLARDAERLADCRKRVNRMPLGSAAMAGTTFPVDRAYTAKLLGFDSVCENSLDAVSDRDFAIEFSSACSLIMMHLSRFSEELVLWASAQFNFVELPDRFCTGSSIMPQKKNPDVPELVRGKTGRVYGGLTALLTLMKGQPLAYNRDNQEDKEPLFDTVDTIKG
;
A
#
# COMPACT_ATOMS: atom_id res chain seq x y z
N LEU A 1 -1.11 15.33 19.18
CA LEU A 1 -1.93 15.97 18.12
C LEU A 1 -1.24 15.95 16.76
N ALA A 2 0.07 16.27 16.64
CA ALA A 2 0.75 16.29 15.33
C ALA A 2 0.63 14.97 14.55
N TRP A 3 0.82 13.83 15.23
CA TRP A 3 0.65 12.50 14.61
C TRP A 3 -0.78 12.23 14.17
N PHE A 4 -1.76 12.71 14.93
CA PHE A 4 -3.17 12.63 14.52
C PHE A 4 -3.41 13.36 13.19
N GLU A 5 -2.88 14.59 13.06
CA GLU A 5 -3.03 15.38 11.82
C GLU A 5 -2.39 14.71 10.61
N MET A 6 -1.23 14.06 10.78
CA MET A 6 -0.56 13.31 9.72
C MET A 6 -1.40 12.12 9.27
N LEU A 7 -1.89 11.32 10.20
CA LEU A 7 -2.71 10.13 9.90
C LEU A 7 -4.10 10.49 9.38
N ALA A 8 -4.68 11.62 9.80
CA ALA A 8 -5.92 12.13 9.23
C ALA A 8 -5.77 12.45 7.74
N ARG A 9 -4.70 13.15 7.35
CA ARG A 9 -4.40 13.39 5.93
C ARG A 9 -4.13 12.10 5.15
N ASP A 10 -3.56 11.08 5.80
CA ASP A 10 -3.35 9.78 5.15
C ASP A 10 -4.67 9.05 4.91
N ALA A 11 -5.61 9.13 5.84
CA ALA A 11 -6.96 8.60 5.64
C ALA A 11 -7.68 9.30 4.48
N GLU A 12 -7.55 10.63 4.36
CA GLU A 12 -8.09 11.39 3.23
C GLU A 12 -7.47 10.97 1.89
N ARG A 13 -6.14 10.73 1.86
CA ARG A 13 -5.44 10.23 0.65
C ARG A 13 -5.97 8.88 0.21
N LEU A 14 -6.18 7.95 1.14
CA LEU A 14 -6.75 6.64 0.82
C LEU A 14 -8.19 6.74 0.33
N ALA A 15 -9.01 7.59 0.97
CA ALA A 15 -10.38 7.84 0.56
C ALA A 15 -10.45 8.46 -0.85
N ASP A 16 -9.51 9.34 -1.17
CA ASP A 16 -9.43 9.96 -2.49
C ASP A 16 -8.90 9.00 -3.56
N CYS A 17 -7.90 8.22 -3.26
CA CYS A 17 -7.40 7.13 -4.10
C CYS A 17 -8.52 6.13 -4.43
N ARG A 18 -9.33 5.74 -3.43
CA ARG A 18 -10.46 4.81 -3.62
C ARG A 18 -11.42 5.25 -4.72
N LYS A 19 -11.66 6.54 -4.91
CA LYS A 19 -12.55 7.06 -5.97
C LYS A 19 -12.08 6.68 -7.37
N ARG A 20 -10.77 6.62 -7.58
CA ARG A 20 -10.14 6.25 -8.86
C ARG A 20 -9.99 4.74 -9.01
N VAL A 21 -9.69 4.04 -7.93
CA VAL A 21 -9.61 2.56 -7.90
C VAL A 21 -10.98 1.92 -8.12
N ASN A 22 -12.08 2.55 -7.65
CA ASN A 22 -13.40 1.96 -7.65
C ASN A 22 -14.11 2.08 -9.03
N ARG A 23 -13.38 1.69 -10.09
CA ARG A 23 -13.84 1.59 -11.47
C ARG A 23 -13.60 0.18 -11.99
N MET A 24 -14.63 -0.49 -12.47
CA MET A 24 -14.57 -1.88 -12.86
C MET A 24 -13.99 -2.06 -14.27
N PRO A 25 -12.89 -2.82 -14.45
CA PRO A 25 -12.30 -3.07 -15.77
C PRO A 25 -12.92 -4.25 -16.51
N LEU A 26 -13.67 -5.13 -15.83
CA LEU A 26 -14.19 -6.36 -16.43
C LEU A 26 -15.05 -6.08 -17.66
N GLY A 27 -14.94 -6.95 -18.66
CA GLY A 27 -15.54 -6.78 -19.98
C GLY A 27 -14.67 -6.05 -21.00
N SER A 28 -13.52 -5.49 -20.58
CA SER A 28 -12.49 -4.95 -21.48
C SER A 28 -11.80 -6.06 -22.28
N ALA A 29 -11.90 -7.31 -21.85
CA ALA A 29 -11.27 -8.48 -22.43
C ALA A 29 -9.74 -8.32 -22.55
N ALA A 30 -9.14 -8.85 -23.61
CA ALA A 30 -7.68 -8.77 -23.78
C ALA A 30 -7.19 -7.37 -24.18
N MET A 31 -8.02 -6.55 -24.85
CA MET A 31 -7.62 -5.24 -25.34
C MET A 31 -8.78 -4.30 -25.68
N ALA A 32 -9.78 -4.75 -26.42
CA ALA A 32 -10.78 -3.88 -27.07
C ALA A 32 -12.23 -4.29 -26.77
N GLY A 33 -12.47 -5.02 -25.69
CA GLY A 33 -13.80 -5.54 -25.38
C GLY A 33 -14.07 -6.90 -26.00
N THR A 34 -15.33 -7.29 -26.02
CA THR A 34 -15.80 -8.59 -26.51
C THR A 34 -17.04 -8.43 -27.39
N THR A 35 -17.22 -9.36 -28.31
CA THR A 35 -18.44 -9.45 -29.15
C THR A 35 -19.60 -10.14 -28.42
N PHE A 36 -19.38 -10.74 -27.25
CA PHE A 36 -20.43 -11.31 -26.44
C PHE A 36 -21.28 -10.21 -25.79
N PRO A 37 -22.60 -10.39 -25.67
CA PRO A 37 -23.52 -9.41 -25.09
C PRO A 37 -23.42 -9.39 -23.55
N VAL A 38 -22.30 -8.93 -23.02
CA VAL A 38 -22.09 -8.82 -21.57
C VAL A 38 -22.62 -7.49 -21.04
N ASP A 39 -23.32 -7.53 -19.92
CA ASP A 39 -23.78 -6.34 -19.21
C ASP A 39 -22.74 -5.94 -18.15
N ARG A 40 -21.89 -5.00 -18.53
CA ARG A 40 -20.82 -4.50 -17.65
C ARG A 40 -21.38 -3.70 -16.45
N ALA A 41 -22.46 -2.95 -16.67
CA ALA A 41 -23.09 -2.16 -15.60
C ALA A 41 -23.68 -3.07 -14.52
N TYR A 42 -24.34 -4.15 -14.93
CA TYR A 42 -24.85 -5.16 -14.01
C TYR A 42 -23.72 -5.84 -13.22
N THR A 43 -22.62 -6.19 -13.89
CA THR A 43 -21.45 -6.76 -13.25
C THR A 43 -20.82 -5.80 -12.23
N ALA A 44 -20.68 -4.53 -12.57
CA ALA A 44 -20.17 -3.50 -11.65
C ALA A 44 -21.06 -3.37 -10.41
N LYS A 45 -22.38 -3.35 -10.61
CA LYS A 45 -23.35 -3.31 -9.50
C LYS A 45 -23.23 -4.51 -8.56
N LEU A 46 -23.09 -5.73 -9.10
CA LEU A 46 -22.96 -6.95 -8.31
C LEU A 46 -21.67 -6.97 -7.49
N LEU A 47 -20.59 -6.42 -8.03
CA LEU A 47 -19.28 -6.35 -7.38
C LEU A 47 -19.11 -5.13 -6.48
N GLY A 48 -20.07 -4.20 -6.47
CA GLY A 48 -20.03 -3.01 -5.64
C GLY A 48 -19.10 -1.90 -6.15
N PHE A 49 -18.82 -1.87 -7.47
CA PHE A 49 -18.09 -0.77 -8.10
C PHE A 49 -19.03 0.42 -8.40
N ASP A 50 -18.49 1.63 -8.28
CA ASP A 50 -19.25 2.85 -8.54
C ASP A 50 -19.47 3.10 -10.04
N SER A 51 -18.57 2.62 -10.89
CA SER A 51 -18.62 2.80 -12.35
C SER A 51 -17.82 1.72 -13.09
N VAL A 52 -17.93 1.74 -14.42
CA VAL A 52 -17.11 0.91 -15.30
C VAL A 52 -16.01 1.75 -15.97
N CYS A 53 -14.89 1.12 -16.32
CA CYS A 53 -13.89 1.75 -17.17
C CYS A 53 -14.46 1.91 -18.59
N GLU A 54 -14.44 3.13 -19.12
CA GLU A 54 -15.06 3.43 -20.41
C GLU A 54 -14.20 2.99 -21.60
N ASN A 55 -12.87 3.09 -21.46
CA ASN A 55 -11.95 2.69 -22.52
C ASN A 55 -11.28 1.36 -22.17
N SER A 56 -11.52 0.34 -23.01
CA SER A 56 -11.01 -1.01 -22.78
C SER A 56 -9.50 -1.10 -22.89
N LEU A 57 -8.89 -0.37 -23.81
CA LEU A 57 -7.45 -0.38 -24.01
C LEU A 57 -6.72 0.22 -22.80
N ASP A 58 -7.22 1.32 -22.27
CA ASP A 58 -6.74 1.95 -21.04
C ASP A 58 -6.90 0.99 -19.85
N ALA A 59 -8.09 0.42 -19.67
CA ALA A 59 -8.39 -0.49 -18.57
C ALA A 59 -7.49 -1.74 -18.52
N VAL A 60 -7.03 -2.20 -19.67
CA VAL A 60 -6.12 -3.35 -19.80
C VAL A 60 -4.66 -2.95 -19.56
N SER A 61 -4.27 -1.77 -20.03
CA SER A 61 -2.89 -1.27 -20.00
C SER A 61 -2.53 -0.61 -18.67
N ASP A 62 -3.50 0.04 -18.01
CA ASP A 62 -3.25 0.89 -16.83
C ASP A 62 -2.89 0.10 -15.57
N ARG A 63 -2.05 0.72 -14.74
CA ARG A 63 -1.70 0.29 -13.39
C ARG A 63 -1.65 1.48 -12.42
N ASP A 64 -2.24 2.61 -12.78
CA ASP A 64 -2.29 3.81 -11.95
C ASP A 64 -2.91 3.51 -10.59
N PHE A 65 -3.95 2.68 -10.55
CA PHE A 65 -4.60 2.27 -9.31
C PHE A 65 -3.63 1.62 -8.31
N ALA A 66 -2.69 0.79 -8.80
CA ALA A 66 -1.70 0.12 -7.96
C ALA A 66 -0.59 1.09 -7.52
N ILE A 67 -0.15 1.96 -8.42
CA ILE A 67 0.89 2.96 -8.17
C ILE A 67 0.38 4.03 -7.20
N GLU A 68 -0.81 4.55 -7.41
CA GLU A 68 -1.42 5.56 -6.54
C GLU A 68 -1.66 5.02 -5.13
N PHE A 69 -2.21 3.81 -5.02
CA PHE A 69 -2.38 3.15 -3.74
C PHE A 69 -1.04 2.94 -3.02
N SER A 70 -0.03 2.41 -3.72
CA SER A 70 1.31 2.21 -3.15
C SER A 70 1.99 3.52 -2.77
N SER A 71 1.72 4.62 -3.50
CA SER A 71 2.19 5.96 -3.15
C SER A 71 1.56 6.46 -1.85
N ALA A 72 0.25 6.30 -1.68
CA ALA A 72 -0.43 6.62 -0.43
C ALA A 72 0.12 5.79 0.74
N CYS A 73 0.29 4.47 0.53
CA CYS A 73 0.90 3.57 1.51
C CYS A 73 2.33 3.98 1.88
N SER A 74 3.11 4.46 0.92
CA SER A 74 4.47 4.95 1.16
C SER A 74 4.49 6.18 2.08
N LEU A 75 3.53 7.10 1.93
CA LEU A 75 3.37 8.24 2.84
C LEU A 75 2.95 7.79 4.24
N ILE A 76 2.01 6.85 4.35
CA ILE A 76 1.61 6.27 5.63
C ILE A 76 2.81 5.64 6.34
N MET A 77 3.57 4.81 5.64
CA MET A 77 4.76 4.15 6.22
C MET A 77 5.84 5.16 6.61
N MET A 78 6.00 6.25 5.88
CA MET A 78 6.90 7.33 6.25
C MET A 78 6.46 7.96 7.59
N HIS A 79 5.18 8.26 7.76
CA HIS A 79 4.66 8.80 9.01
C HIS A 79 4.80 7.80 10.16
N LEU A 80 4.46 6.53 9.93
CA LEU A 80 4.60 5.47 10.94
C LEU A 80 6.07 5.22 11.32
N SER A 81 6.99 5.29 10.36
CA SER A 81 8.43 5.20 10.60
C SER A 81 8.93 6.31 11.53
N ARG A 82 8.51 7.55 11.28
CA ARG A 82 8.86 8.69 12.13
C ARG A 82 8.29 8.56 13.54
N PHE A 83 7.03 8.15 13.65
CA PHE A 83 6.40 7.90 14.94
C PHE A 83 7.11 6.77 15.71
N SER A 84 7.45 5.70 15.00
CA SER A 84 8.20 4.57 15.58
C SER A 84 9.58 4.99 16.08
N GLU A 85 10.27 5.87 15.35
CA GLU A 85 11.56 6.41 15.80
C GLU A 85 11.44 7.18 17.13
N GLU A 86 10.39 8.00 17.27
CA GLU A 86 10.15 8.70 18.54
C GLU A 86 9.88 7.71 19.69
N LEU A 87 9.11 6.64 19.44
CA LEU A 87 8.87 5.60 20.44
C LEU A 87 10.16 4.89 20.85
N VAL A 88 11.04 4.58 19.89
CA VAL A 88 12.36 3.97 20.17
C VAL A 88 13.20 4.91 21.05
N LEU A 89 13.28 6.18 20.67
CA LEU A 89 14.02 7.19 21.44
C LEU A 89 13.43 7.36 22.85
N TRP A 90 12.12 7.52 22.98
CA TRP A 90 11.46 7.75 24.26
C TRP A 90 11.50 6.55 25.19
N ALA A 91 11.59 5.33 24.64
CA ALA A 91 11.75 4.11 25.43
C ALA A 91 13.21 3.81 25.82
N SER A 92 14.17 4.57 25.27
CA SER A 92 15.58 4.37 25.58
C SER A 92 15.91 4.72 27.03
N ALA A 93 16.96 4.11 27.59
CA ALA A 93 17.39 4.37 28.96
C ALA A 93 17.76 5.83 29.24
N GLN A 94 18.16 6.58 28.21
CA GLN A 94 18.55 7.99 28.32
C GLN A 94 17.35 8.92 28.49
N PHE A 95 16.24 8.62 27.79
CA PHE A 95 15.03 9.45 27.84
C PHE A 95 13.99 8.90 28.81
N ASN A 96 13.70 7.62 28.73
CA ASN A 96 12.75 6.90 29.58
C ASN A 96 11.41 7.64 29.78
N PHE A 97 10.88 8.22 28.70
CA PHE A 97 9.61 8.94 28.71
C PHE A 97 8.40 8.02 28.58
N VAL A 98 8.59 6.85 27.96
CA VAL A 98 7.55 5.84 27.78
C VAL A 98 8.11 4.45 28.08
N GLU A 99 7.26 3.59 28.60
CA GLU A 99 7.53 2.17 28.75
C GLU A 99 6.65 1.38 27.75
N LEU A 100 7.31 0.59 26.90
CA LEU A 100 6.59 -0.27 25.97
C LEU A 100 6.17 -1.57 26.67
N PRO A 101 4.92 -2.04 26.51
CA PRO A 101 4.48 -3.33 27.03
C PRO A 101 5.32 -4.49 26.48
N ASP A 102 5.54 -5.52 27.30
CA ASP A 102 6.38 -6.68 26.93
C ASP A 102 5.96 -7.36 25.64
N ARG A 103 4.67 -7.37 25.36
CA ARG A 103 4.12 -7.94 24.11
C ARG A 103 4.63 -7.26 22.81
N PHE A 104 5.20 -6.08 22.92
CA PHE A 104 5.78 -5.30 21.81
C PHE A 104 7.31 -5.25 21.87
N CYS A 105 7.91 -6.03 22.75
CA CYS A 105 9.34 -6.06 22.98
C CYS A 105 9.86 -7.48 22.94
N THR A 106 11.15 -7.65 22.62
CA THR A 106 11.85 -8.91 22.84
C THR A 106 12.96 -8.74 23.87
N GLY A 107 13.19 -9.81 24.62
CA GLY A 107 14.30 -9.92 25.54
C GLY A 107 15.55 -10.50 24.90
N SER A 108 16.55 -10.75 25.71
CA SER A 108 17.76 -11.47 25.34
C SER A 108 17.96 -12.65 26.32
N SER A 109 18.31 -13.82 25.78
CA SER A 109 18.65 -14.98 26.63
C SER A 109 19.95 -14.78 27.42
N ILE A 110 20.83 -13.91 26.94
CA ILE A 110 22.14 -13.60 27.58
C ILE A 110 22.00 -12.44 28.56
N MET A 111 21.12 -11.48 28.27
CA MET A 111 20.89 -10.29 29.07
C MET A 111 19.41 -10.22 29.45
N PRO A 112 18.99 -10.87 30.57
CA PRO A 112 17.57 -10.92 30.95
C PRO A 112 16.90 -9.56 31.16
N GLN A 113 17.68 -8.53 31.52
CA GLN A 113 17.20 -7.17 31.68
C GLN A 113 17.00 -6.40 30.39
N LYS A 114 17.49 -6.94 29.26
CA LYS A 114 17.38 -6.28 27.95
C LYS A 114 15.94 -6.34 27.44
N LYS A 115 15.42 -5.20 27.04
CA LYS A 115 14.09 -5.03 26.46
C LYS A 115 14.25 -4.22 25.16
N ASN A 116 14.07 -4.90 24.02
CA ASN A 116 14.23 -4.28 22.72
C ASN A 116 12.86 -3.80 22.21
N PRO A 117 12.74 -2.59 21.65
CA PRO A 117 11.49 -2.05 21.10
C PRO A 117 11.23 -2.59 19.68
N ASP A 118 11.03 -3.91 19.56
CA ASP A 118 11.03 -4.60 18.25
C ASP A 118 9.92 -4.13 17.31
N VAL A 119 8.71 -3.93 17.82
CA VAL A 119 7.60 -3.53 16.95
C VAL A 119 7.88 -2.18 16.29
N PRO A 120 8.25 -1.11 17.01
CA PRO A 120 8.66 0.14 16.38
C PRO A 120 9.84 -0.01 15.43
N GLU A 121 10.84 -0.82 15.75
CA GLU A 121 11.99 -1.04 14.86
C GLU A 121 11.57 -1.76 13.58
N LEU A 122 10.69 -2.77 13.66
CA LEU A 122 10.19 -3.48 12.50
C LEU A 122 9.32 -2.59 11.61
N VAL A 123 8.47 -1.74 12.17
CA VAL A 123 7.69 -0.76 11.39
C VAL A 123 8.62 0.16 10.61
N ARG A 124 9.66 0.68 11.27
CA ARG A 124 10.69 1.50 10.63
C ARG A 124 11.40 0.75 9.51
N GLY A 125 11.78 -0.51 9.74
CA GLY A 125 12.44 -1.36 8.75
C GLY A 125 11.55 -1.70 7.55
N LYS A 126 10.29 -2.05 7.79
CA LYS A 126 9.31 -2.40 6.73
C LYS A 126 8.96 -1.24 5.79
N THR A 127 9.21 0.00 6.19
CA THR A 127 9.00 1.19 5.35
C THR A 127 9.76 1.06 4.02
N GLY A 128 11.01 0.61 4.05
CA GLY A 128 11.81 0.41 2.84
C GLY A 128 11.21 -0.63 1.88
N ARG A 129 10.52 -1.63 2.40
CA ARG A 129 9.83 -2.65 1.62
C ARG A 129 8.67 -2.06 0.79
N VAL A 130 7.86 -1.20 1.39
CA VAL A 130 6.77 -0.50 0.70
C VAL A 130 7.30 0.48 -0.35
N TYR A 131 8.38 1.21 -0.04
CA TYR A 131 9.06 2.08 -1.02
C TYR A 131 9.60 1.28 -2.20
N GLY A 132 10.20 0.12 -1.93
CA GLY A 132 10.65 -0.80 -2.96
C GLY A 132 9.53 -1.26 -3.88
N GLY A 133 8.36 -1.60 -3.32
CA GLY A 133 7.16 -1.97 -4.06
C GLY A 133 6.67 -0.85 -4.99
N LEU A 134 6.59 0.37 -4.50
CA LEU A 134 6.22 1.54 -5.32
C LEU A 134 7.24 1.76 -6.44
N THR A 135 8.53 1.70 -6.14
CA THR A 135 9.58 1.88 -7.14
C THR A 135 9.53 0.80 -8.21
N ALA A 136 9.27 -0.45 -7.83
CA ALA A 136 9.10 -1.56 -8.75
C ALA A 136 7.95 -1.31 -9.72
N LEU A 137 6.77 -0.89 -9.22
CA LEU A 137 5.60 -0.59 -10.04
C LEU A 137 5.84 0.58 -11.01
N LEU A 138 6.46 1.66 -10.55
CA LEU A 138 6.85 2.80 -11.40
C LEU A 138 7.82 2.37 -12.50
N THR A 139 8.80 1.55 -12.16
CA THR A 139 9.80 1.02 -13.10
C THR A 139 9.16 0.09 -14.11
N LEU A 140 8.23 -0.76 -13.67
CA LEU A 140 7.46 -1.67 -14.51
C LEU A 140 6.72 -0.91 -15.62
N MET A 141 6.00 0.14 -15.26
CA MET A 141 5.17 0.89 -16.20
C MET A 141 5.95 1.87 -17.08
N LYS A 142 7.18 2.21 -16.70
CA LYS A 142 7.99 3.17 -17.45
C LYS A 142 8.30 2.66 -18.86
N GLY A 143 7.82 3.39 -19.87
CA GLY A 143 8.12 3.11 -21.29
C GLY A 143 7.36 1.94 -21.88
N GLN A 144 6.38 1.34 -21.20
CA GLN A 144 5.53 0.32 -21.78
C GLN A 144 4.61 0.92 -22.87
N PRO A 145 4.47 0.27 -24.01
CA PRO A 145 3.45 0.63 -25.00
C PRO A 145 2.06 0.22 -24.51
N LEU A 146 1.01 0.75 -25.16
CA LEU A 146 -0.37 0.40 -24.86
C LEU A 146 -0.66 -1.08 -25.07
N ALA A 147 -1.78 -1.52 -24.48
CA ALA A 147 -2.28 -2.86 -24.31
C ALA A 147 -1.51 -3.64 -23.22
N TYR A 148 -1.69 -4.94 -23.21
CA TYR A 148 -1.12 -5.79 -22.19
C TYR A 148 0.25 -6.33 -22.61
N ASN A 149 1.26 -5.97 -21.84
CA ASN A 149 2.61 -6.52 -21.98
C ASN A 149 2.85 -7.59 -20.91
N ARG A 150 3.67 -8.58 -21.21
CA ARG A 150 3.97 -9.68 -20.27
C ARG A 150 4.62 -9.19 -18.98
N ASP A 151 5.30 -8.07 -19.03
CA ASP A 151 5.86 -7.36 -17.86
C ASP A 151 4.82 -7.14 -16.76
N ASN A 152 3.56 -6.91 -17.12
CA ASN A 152 2.46 -6.73 -16.15
C ASN A 152 2.17 -7.96 -15.28
N GLN A 153 2.85 -9.09 -15.48
CA GLN A 153 2.82 -10.20 -14.53
C GLN A 153 3.49 -9.83 -13.20
N GLU A 154 4.45 -8.91 -13.23
CA GLU A 154 5.24 -8.47 -12.08
C GLU A 154 4.53 -7.39 -11.23
N ASP A 155 3.30 -7.00 -11.56
CA ASP A 155 2.56 -5.96 -10.82
C ASP A 155 1.98 -6.47 -9.48
N LYS A 156 1.71 -7.75 -9.37
CA LYS A 156 0.92 -8.33 -8.27
C LYS A 156 1.72 -8.46 -6.98
N GLU A 157 2.92 -8.99 -7.05
CA GLU A 157 3.74 -9.22 -5.86
C GLU A 157 4.03 -7.93 -5.09
N PRO A 158 4.54 -6.85 -5.72
CA PRO A 158 4.81 -5.61 -4.98
C PRO A 158 3.53 -4.96 -4.44
N LEU A 159 2.39 -5.08 -5.14
CA LEU A 159 1.11 -4.57 -4.66
C LEU A 159 0.60 -5.36 -3.46
N PHE A 160 0.56 -6.69 -3.55
CA PHE A 160 0.06 -7.54 -2.47
C PHE A 160 0.96 -7.44 -1.24
N ASP A 161 2.27 -7.42 -1.43
CA ASP A 161 3.22 -7.23 -0.36
C ASP A 161 3.06 -5.88 0.36
N THR A 162 2.76 -4.83 -0.40
CA THR A 162 2.42 -3.51 0.17
C THR A 162 1.15 -3.59 1.02
N VAL A 163 0.10 -4.25 0.51
CA VAL A 163 -1.17 -4.44 1.25
C VAL A 163 -0.93 -5.19 2.56
N ASP A 164 -0.21 -6.31 2.49
CA ASP A 164 0.05 -7.14 3.66
C ASP A 164 0.92 -6.41 4.69
N THR A 165 1.91 -5.65 4.23
CA THR A 165 2.78 -4.86 5.10
C THR A 165 2.04 -3.74 5.82
N ILE A 166 1.09 -3.06 5.15
CA ILE A 166 0.29 -1.98 5.76
C ILE A 166 -0.74 -2.53 6.75
N LYS A 167 -1.25 -3.73 6.54
CA LYS A 167 -2.26 -4.37 7.42
C LYS A 167 -1.66 -5.00 8.67
N GLY A 168 -0.41 -5.43 8.62
CA GLY A 168 0.32 -6.10 9.72
C GLY A 168 0.97 -5.12 10.67
#